data_5f91666e6ab37fa3511155f84a5dd35b
#
_entry.id   5f91666e6ab37fa3511155f84a5dd35b
#
_cell.length_a   1.000
_cell.length_b   1.000
_cell.length_c   1.000
_cell.angle_alpha   90.00
_cell.angle_beta   90.00
_cell.angle_gamma   90.00
#
_symmetry.space_group_name_H-M   'P 1'
#
loop_
_entity.id
_entity.type
_entity.pdbx_description
1 polymer ?
#
loop_
_entity_poly.entity_id
_entity_poly.type
_entity_poly.pdbx_seq_one_letter_code
_entity_poly.pdbx_strand_id
1 'polypeptide(L)'
;MILTLIIFVPLAGAVLLALLPDRGKLIPWSALAVTLLTLLLTLHLPYWYSYAIGGMQFETNHLWLAAPAIHYHLGVDGLSLWLIVLTGILAPLGVLASWKAIDSRKKEFYVLFLVQQTAMLGVFAALDLFLYYGFWELSLVPMTILIAVFGRTENRRRAAMKYFLYTFITSALLLVAILWLYARTGTFDLPVLAQLAITHGISPSAPALWLASLAFLLAFATKVPVFPLHGWLSDAIAEAPTAAVMVLAGKLGLYSILRFSLGIFPAESHRIAPLMIALAAIGILYGSLIALVQVDLKRLAAFSTLGHLSFCILGIFSFTIAGMDGSIYQILNHGISGGALFLLMGFLYERYHTYDMRDLGGIAQKLPWMITLFVLTTLSLIGLPMLNGFVGEFLILSGTFPGHIRWTAAATLGVILGAAYMLWMIQRVFYGHLGPKPKALHSGIALPDLGAREQISLWPLILLMFVMGVASPFWMRAIDASGTLLADKPAVAAAPRVVILSSATFSAPDADAPTASSQKGGK
;
A
#
# COMPACT_ATOMS: atom_id res chain seq x y z
N MET A 1 -4.30 -18.25 14.33
CA MET A 1 -4.23 -19.24 13.21
C MET A 1 -4.82 -18.74 11.89
N ILE A 2 -5.91 -17.96 11.88
CA ILE A 2 -6.53 -17.52 10.60
C ILE A 2 -5.58 -16.67 9.74
N LEU A 3 -4.83 -15.75 10.31
CA LEU A 3 -3.88 -14.90 9.58
C LEU A 3 -2.77 -15.71 8.92
N THR A 4 -2.26 -16.75 9.59
CA THR A 4 -1.28 -17.66 9.00
C THR A 4 -1.84 -18.34 7.73
N LEU A 5 -3.10 -18.81 7.78
CA LEU A 5 -3.77 -19.39 6.61
C LEU A 5 -3.91 -18.36 5.48
N ILE A 6 -4.37 -17.14 5.78
CA ILE A 6 -4.53 -16.06 4.81
C ILE A 6 -3.21 -15.77 4.08
N ILE A 7 -2.10 -15.70 4.81
CA ILE A 7 -0.77 -15.38 4.26
C ILE A 7 -0.20 -16.54 3.44
N PHE A 8 -0.30 -17.78 3.96
CA PHE A 8 0.42 -18.91 3.38
C PHE A 8 -0.38 -19.76 2.38
N VAL A 9 -1.71 -19.61 2.29
CA VAL A 9 -2.50 -20.28 1.25
C VAL A 9 -2.04 -19.86 -0.16
N PRO A 10 -1.81 -18.58 -0.50
CA PRO A 10 -1.26 -18.21 -1.80
C PRO A 10 0.14 -18.81 -2.04
N LEU A 11 1.00 -18.85 -1.02
CA LEU A 11 2.34 -19.43 -1.15
C LEU A 11 2.28 -20.94 -1.39
N ALA A 12 1.43 -21.65 -0.65
CA ALA A 12 1.19 -23.09 -0.88
C ALA A 12 0.63 -23.34 -2.29
N GLY A 13 -0.28 -22.46 -2.75
CA GLY A 13 -0.75 -22.43 -4.12
C GLY A 13 0.35 -22.21 -5.15
N ALA A 14 1.29 -21.29 -4.89
CA ALA A 14 2.44 -21.03 -5.75
C ALA A 14 3.33 -22.29 -5.86
N VAL A 15 3.62 -22.96 -4.75
CA VAL A 15 4.37 -24.23 -4.74
C VAL A 15 3.62 -25.32 -5.50
N LEU A 16 2.31 -25.46 -5.27
CA LEU A 16 1.47 -26.41 -6.00
C LEU A 16 1.52 -26.13 -7.51
N LEU A 17 1.34 -24.88 -7.94
CA LEU A 17 1.42 -24.51 -9.36
C LEU A 17 2.80 -24.80 -9.94
N ALA A 18 3.87 -24.59 -9.18
CA ALA A 18 5.23 -24.90 -9.61
C ALA A 18 5.43 -26.40 -9.89
N LEU A 19 4.75 -27.28 -9.16
CA LEU A 19 4.83 -28.74 -9.32
C LEU A 19 3.87 -29.28 -10.38
N LEU A 20 2.74 -28.59 -10.67
CA LEU A 20 1.76 -29.05 -11.65
C LEU A 20 2.35 -29.05 -13.08
N PRO A 21 1.93 -29.98 -13.94
CA PRO A 21 2.29 -29.93 -15.35
C PRO A 21 1.67 -28.71 -16.04
N ASP A 22 2.41 -28.10 -16.97
CA ASP A 22 1.91 -26.97 -17.75
C ASP A 22 0.94 -27.47 -18.83
N ARG A 23 -0.30 -27.72 -18.43
CA ARG A 23 -1.38 -28.23 -19.29
C ARG A 23 -2.44 -27.14 -19.50
N GLY A 24 -2.34 -26.38 -20.57
CA GLY A 24 -3.36 -25.51 -21.12
C GLY A 24 -4.05 -24.60 -20.08
N LYS A 25 -5.30 -24.94 -19.71
CA LYS A 25 -6.11 -24.14 -18.78
C LYS A 25 -5.93 -24.50 -17.30
N LEU A 26 -5.19 -25.56 -16.96
CA LEU A 26 -5.06 -26.05 -15.58
C LEU A 26 -4.43 -24.97 -14.68
N ILE A 27 -3.33 -24.37 -15.13
CA ILE A 27 -2.60 -23.36 -14.35
C ILE A 27 -3.45 -22.13 -14.00
N PRO A 28 -4.12 -21.45 -14.96
CA PRO A 28 -4.99 -20.31 -14.64
C PRO A 28 -6.17 -20.67 -13.72
N TRP A 29 -6.81 -21.85 -13.92
CA TRP A 29 -7.89 -22.30 -13.04
C TRP A 29 -7.42 -22.59 -11.62
N SER A 30 -6.26 -23.22 -11.45
CA SER A 30 -5.68 -23.46 -10.14
C SER A 30 -5.30 -22.16 -9.44
N ALA A 31 -4.71 -21.20 -10.16
CA ALA A 31 -4.42 -19.87 -9.62
C ALA A 31 -5.70 -19.13 -9.19
N LEU A 32 -6.76 -19.22 -10.00
CA LEU A 32 -8.06 -18.62 -9.66
C LEU A 32 -8.66 -19.28 -8.41
N ALA A 33 -8.63 -20.60 -8.30
CA ALA A 33 -9.13 -21.32 -7.13
C ALA A 33 -8.38 -20.92 -5.85
N VAL A 34 -7.05 -20.83 -5.89
CA VAL A 34 -6.22 -20.39 -4.76
C VAL A 34 -6.54 -18.96 -4.36
N THR A 35 -6.65 -18.04 -5.31
CA THR A 35 -6.95 -16.62 -5.01
C THR A 35 -8.39 -16.43 -4.50
N LEU A 36 -9.37 -17.20 -5.00
CA LEU A 36 -10.73 -17.21 -4.46
C LEU A 36 -10.79 -17.79 -3.05
N LEU A 37 -10.06 -18.86 -2.75
CA LEU A 37 -9.94 -19.40 -1.40
C LEU A 37 -9.33 -18.36 -0.46
N THR A 38 -8.28 -17.67 -0.90
CA THR A 38 -7.67 -16.59 -0.12
C THR A 38 -8.67 -15.45 0.11
N LEU A 39 -9.45 -15.06 -0.91
CA LEU A 39 -10.51 -14.05 -0.76
C LEU A 39 -11.53 -14.47 0.30
N LEU A 40 -12.02 -15.71 0.26
CA LEU A 40 -12.97 -16.20 1.27
C LEU A 40 -12.40 -16.15 2.68
N LEU A 41 -11.12 -16.50 2.85
CA LEU A 41 -10.43 -16.41 4.14
C LEU A 41 -10.27 -14.94 4.59
N THR A 42 -9.98 -14.01 3.68
CA THR A 42 -9.88 -12.57 4.04
C THR A 42 -11.24 -11.97 4.42
N LEU A 43 -12.33 -12.39 3.78
CA LEU A 43 -13.70 -11.95 4.13
C LEU A 43 -14.17 -12.47 5.48
N HIS A 44 -13.54 -13.50 6.06
CA HIS A 44 -13.78 -13.93 7.42
C HIS A 44 -13.38 -12.86 8.45
N LEU A 45 -12.36 -12.05 8.17
CA LEU A 45 -11.85 -11.05 9.11
C LEU A 45 -12.91 -9.99 9.46
N PRO A 46 -13.51 -9.23 8.53
CA PRO A 46 -14.50 -8.20 8.89
C PRO A 46 -15.77 -8.76 9.52
N TYR A 47 -16.09 -10.02 9.28
CA TYR A 47 -17.26 -10.68 9.90
C TYR A 47 -17.06 -10.91 11.41
N TRP A 48 -15.84 -11.27 11.84
CA TRP A 48 -15.50 -11.54 13.24
C TRP A 48 -14.74 -10.40 13.92
N TYR A 49 -14.47 -9.31 13.20
CA TYR A 49 -13.78 -8.17 13.74
C TYR A 49 -14.66 -7.39 14.71
N SER A 50 -14.18 -7.14 15.93
CA SER A 50 -14.87 -6.30 16.89
C SER A 50 -14.57 -4.83 16.65
N TYR A 51 -15.54 -4.10 16.12
CA TYR A 51 -15.41 -2.66 15.84
C TYR A 51 -15.42 -1.79 17.11
N ALA A 52 -15.79 -2.36 18.26
CA ALA A 52 -15.81 -1.67 19.55
C ALA A 52 -14.47 -1.70 20.29
N ILE A 53 -13.58 -2.61 19.90
CA ILE A 53 -12.27 -2.80 20.54
C ILE A 53 -11.21 -2.15 19.65
N GLY A 54 -10.63 -1.05 20.13
CA GLY A 54 -9.43 -0.49 19.50
C GLY A 54 -8.22 -1.39 19.78
N GLY A 55 -7.31 -1.54 18.80
CA GLY A 55 -6.09 -2.31 18.95
C GLY A 55 -6.03 -3.55 18.06
N MET A 56 -5.02 -4.40 18.31
CA MET A 56 -4.78 -5.60 17.51
C MET A 56 -5.77 -6.69 17.83
N GLN A 57 -6.22 -7.42 16.80
CA GLN A 57 -7.11 -8.56 16.89
C GLN A 57 -6.56 -9.72 16.06
N PHE A 58 -7.08 -10.92 16.26
CA PHE A 58 -6.61 -12.16 15.62
C PHE A 58 -5.12 -12.42 15.85
N GLU A 59 -4.57 -11.92 16.96
CA GLU A 59 -3.14 -12.02 17.24
C GLU A 59 -2.66 -13.46 17.32
N THR A 60 -1.45 -13.67 16.81
CA THR A 60 -0.69 -14.90 16.94
C THR A 60 0.75 -14.49 17.23
N ASN A 61 1.26 -14.82 18.41
CA ASN A 61 2.62 -14.49 18.82
C ASN A 61 3.34 -15.75 19.33
N HIS A 62 4.37 -16.16 18.60
CA HIS A 62 5.22 -17.29 18.95
C HIS A 62 6.68 -16.91 18.77
N LEU A 63 7.53 -17.23 19.73
CA LEU A 63 8.97 -17.07 19.57
C LEU A 63 9.46 -18.01 18.46
N TRP A 64 9.99 -17.42 17.37
CA TRP A 64 10.51 -18.17 16.22
C TRP A 64 12.00 -18.46 16.37
N LEU A 65 12.80 -17.43 16.74
CA LEU A 65 14.22 -17.56 17.04
C LEU A 65 14.50 -16.93 18.42
N ALA A 66 15.34 -17.59 19.21
CA ALA A 66 15.65 -17.11 20.56
C ALA A 66 16.78 -16.07 20.57
N ALA A 67 17.74 -16.20 19.65
CA ALA A 67 18.85 -15.26 19.53
C ALA A 67 19.24 -15.05 18.05
N PRO A 68 18.95 -13.87 17.44
CA PRO A 68 18.20 -12.75 18.03
C PRO A 68 16.74 -13.11 18.31
N ALA A 69 16.10 -12.45 19.29
CA ALA A 69 14.70 -12.71 19.62
C ALA A 69 13.79 -12.21 18.50
N ILE A 70 13.37 -13.14 17.63
CA ILE A 70 12.45 -12.88 16.52
C ILE A 70 11.15 -13.62 16.80
N HIS A 71 10.04 -12.89 16.70
CA HIS A 71 8.71 -13.42 16.93
C HIS A 71 7.94 -13.60 15.62
N TYR A 72 7.32 -14.75 15.47
CA TYR A 72 6.23 -14.90 14.52
C TYR A 72 4.99 -14.22 15.14
N HIS A 73 4.94 -12.90 14.99
CA HIS A 73 3.90 -12.06 15.56
C HIS A 73 3.07 -11.45 14.44
N LEU A 74 1.80 -11.82 14.40
CA LEU A 74 0.81 -11.34 13.45
C LEU A 74 -0.38 -10.74 14.20
N GLY A 75 -0.98 -9.70 13.62
CA GLY A 75 -2.21 -9.10 14.12
C GLY A 75 -2.87 -8.21 13.08
N VAL A 76 -4.12 -7.85 13.33
CA VAL A 76 -4.94 -7.01 12.46
C VAL A 76 -5.66 -5.97 13.30
N ASP A 77 -5.62 -4.72 12.85
CA ASP A 77 -6.42 -3.62 13.36
C ASP A 77 -7.18 -2.91 12.23
N GLY A 78 -7.84 -1.80 12.52
CA GLY A 78 -8.60 -1.06 11.52
C GLY A 78 -7.78 -0.51 10.35
N LEU A 79 -6.47 -0.29 10.54
CA LEU A 79 -5.57 0.12 9.46
C LEU A 79 -5.29 -1.02 8.48
N SER A 80 -5.06 -2.23 8.98
CA SER A 80 -4.66 -3.39 8.15
C SER A 80 -5.84 -4.21 7.65
N LEU A 81 -6.97 -4.23 8.35
CA LEU A 81 -8.15 -5.04 8.03
C LEU A 81 -8.57 -4.93 6.57
N TRP A 82 -8.88 -3.71 6.15
CA TRP A 82 -9.40 -3.46 4.80
C TRP A 82 -8.34 -3.60 3.72
N LEU A 83 -7.06 -3.41 4.03
CA LEU A 83 -5.96 -3.62 3.08
C LEU A 83 -5.74 -5.11 2.80
N ILE A 84 -5.90 -5.97 3.80
CA ILE A 84 -5.88 -7.43 3.65
C ILE A 84 -7.07 -7.88 2.79
N VAL A 85 -8.28 -7.39 3.08
CA VAL A 85 -9.49 -7.70 2.29
C VAL A 85 -9.34 -7.21 0.85
N LEU A 86 -8.85 -5.99 0.65
CA LEU A 86 -8.57 -5.43 -0.68
C LEU A 86 -7.60 -6.29 -1.48
N THR A 87 -6.52 -6.77 -0.83
CA THR A 87 -5.56 -7.69 -1.47
C THR A 87 -6.23 -9.00 -1.87
N GLY A 88 -7.13 -9.52 -1.02
CA GLY A 88 -7.96 -10.69 -1.32
C GLY A 88 -8.87 -10.48 -2.53
N ILE A 89 -9.50 -9.30 -2.66
CA ILE A 89 -10.40 -8.95 -3.78
C ILE A 89 -9.62 -8.77 -5.09
N LEU A 90 -8.50 -8.05 -5.06
CA LEU A 90 -7.75 -7.72 -6.28
C LEU A 90 -7.06 -8.93 -6.91
N ALA A 91 -6.68 -9.94 -6.13
CA ALA A 91 -5.94 -11.08 -6.64
C ALA A 91 -6.73 -11.94 -7.64
N PRO A 92 -7.95 -12.43 -7.36
CA PRO A 92 -8.74 -13.18 -8.35
C PRO A 92 -9.08 -12.34 -9.59
N LEU A 93 -9.32 -11.03 -9.43
CA LEU A 93 -9.56 -10.12 -10.55
C LEU A 93 -8.29 -9.98 -11.43
N GLY A 94 -7.11 -9.93 -10.81
CA GLY A 94 -5.83 -9.96 -11.52
C GLY A 94 -5.60 -11.25 -12.29
N VAL A 95 -5.96 -12.41 -11.74
CA VAL A 95 -5.90 -13.69 -12.44
C VAL A 95 -6.83 -13.68 -13.65
N LEU A 96 -8.08 -13.22 -13.50
CA LEU A 96 -9.02 -13.09 -14.60
C LEU A 96 -8.53 -12.13 -15.68
N ALA A 97 -7.93 -11.01 -15.31
CA ALA A 97 -7.35 -10.05 -16.24
C ALA A 97 -6.20 -10.64 -17.07
N SER A 98 -5.37 -11.49 -16.44
CA SER A 98 -4.20 -12.10 -17.08
C SER A 98 -4.54 -13.26 -17.99
N TRP A 99 -5.78 -13.74 -17.98
CA TRP A 99 -6.21 -14.99 -18.63
C TRP A 99 -5.87 -15.09 -20.11
N LYS A 100 -6.08 -14.00 -20.85
CA LYS A 100 -5.75 -13.86 -22.27
C LYS A 100 -4.48 -13.07 -22.51
N ALA A 101 -4.17 -12.13 -21.59
CA ALA A 101 -3.03 -11.24 -21.75
C ALA A 101 -1.68 -11.95 -21.63
N ILE A 102 -1.63 -13.08 -20.92
CA ILE A 102 -0.41 -13.88 -20.72
C ILE A 102 -0.55 -15.20 -21.48
N ASP A 103 0.12 -15.30 -22.65
CA ASP A 103 0.07 -16.51 -23.49
C ASP A 103 1.25 -17.45 -23.30
N SER A 104 2.42 -16.91 -22.99
CA SER A 104 3.65 -17.67 -22.76
C SER A 104 4.04 -17.67 -21.29
N ARG A 105 4.70 -18.74 -20.82
CA ARG A 105 5.25 -18.85 -19.46
C ARG A 105 4.18 -18.62 -18.37
N LYS A 106 2.95 -19.08 -18.59
CA LYS A 106 1.80 -18.88 -17.69
C LYS A 106 2.09 -19.35 -16.26
N LYS A 107 2.73 -20.50 -16.13
CA LYS A 107 3.09 -21.10 -14.85
C LYS A 107 3.94 -20.14 -14.01
N GLU A 108 5.01 -19.60 -14.57
CA GLU A 108 5.93 -18.69 -13.88
C GLU A 108 5.22 -17.39 -13.51
N PHE A 109 4.38 -16.87 -14.40
CA PHE A 109 3.59 -15.68 -14.13
C PHE A 109 2.69 -15.85 -12.91
N TYR A 110 1.88 -16.92 -12.86
CA TYR A 110 0.95 -17.11 -11.75
C TYR A 110 1.65 -17.51 -10.45
N VAL A 111 2.77 -18.23 -10.50
CA VAL A 111 3.61 -18.51 -9.33
C VAL A 111 4.12 -17.18 -8.73
N LEU A 112 4.72 -16.32 -9.53
CA LEU A 112 5.20 -14.99 -9.07
C LEU A 112 4.06 -14.12 -8.54
N PHE A 113 2.90 -14.17 -9.17
CA PHE A 113 1.72 -13.41 -8.76
C PHE A 113 1.20 -13.85 -7.39
N LEU A 114 1.15 -15.17 -7.12
CA LEU A 114 0.75 -15.70 -5.81
C LEU A 114 1.79 -15.43 -4.72
N VAL A 115 3.09 -15.49 -5.03
CA VAL A 115 4.16 -15.06 -4.11
C VAL A 115 4.03 -13.58 -3.79
N GLN A 116 3.72 -12.74 -4.77
CA GLN A 116 3.47 -11.31 -4.55
C GLN A 116 2.26 -11.09 -3.63
N GLN A 117 1.18 -11.84 -3.79
CA GLN A 117 0.01 -11.78 -2.91
C GLN A 117 0.37 -12.16 -1.47
N THR A 118 1.14 -13.24 -1.28
CA THR A 118 1.67 -13.65 0.04
C THR A 118 2.46 -12.53 0.69
N ALA A 119 3.39 -11.93 -0.05
CA ALA A 119 4.23 -10.85 0.45
C ALA A 119 3.39 -9.65 0.94
N MET A 120 2.38 -9.24 0.17
CA MET A 120 1.50 -8.12 0.55
C MET A 120 0.69 -8.43 1.81
N LEU A 121 0.08 -9.62 1.88
CA LEU A 121 -0.69 -10.06 3.05
C LEU A 121 0.19 -10.12 4.30
N GLY A 122 1.43 -10.61 4.16
CA GLY A 122 2.40 -10.66 5.24
C GLY A 122 2.80 -9.28 5.74
N VAL A 123 3.06 -8.32 4.84
CA VAL A 123 3.38 -6.94 5.21
C VAL A 123 2.26 -6.30 6.02
N PHE A 124 0.99 -6.52 5.65
CA PHE A 124 -0.15 -5.92 6.35
C PHE A 124 -0.47 -6.56 7.70
N ALA A 125 0.00 -7.78 7.95
CA ALA A 125 -0.29 -8.52 9.18
C ALA A 125 0.88 -8.61 10.15
N ALA A 126 2.13 -8.41 9.71
CA ALA A 126 3.32 -8.57 10.55
C ALA A 126 3.44 -7.48 11.62
N LEU A 127 3.65 -7.91 12.86
CA LEU A 127 3.88 -7.07 14.05
C LEU A 127 5.30 -7.22 14.62
N ASP A 128 6.16 -8.00 13.99
CA ASP A 128 7.60 -8.07 14.26
C ASP A 128 8.35 -7.42 13.09
N LEU A 129 9.27 -6.51 13.36
CA LEU A 129 10.00 -5.75 12.33
C LEU A 129 10.84 -6.62 11.41
N PHE A 130 11.42 -7.70 11.93
CA PHE A 130 12.23 -8.61 11.11
C PHE A 130 11.33 -9.45 10.20
N LEU A 131 10.23 -9.96 10.72
CA LEU A 131 9.20 -10.67 9.95
C LEU A 131 8.59 -9.75 8.88
N TYR A 132 8.26 -8.51 9.25
CA TYR A 132 7.79 -7.48 8.32
C TYR A 132 8.80 -7.24 7.19
N TYR A 133 10.08 -7.06 7.52
CA TYR A 133 11.14 -6.85 6.55
C TYR A 133 11.27 -8.03 5.58
N GLY A 134 11.14 -9.25 6.07
CA GLY A 134 11.12 -10.45 5.23
C GLY A 134 10.02 -10.41 4.17
N PHE A 135 8.78 -10.06 4.55
CA PHE A 135 7.68 -9.91 3.60
C PHE A 135 7.82 -8.67 2.69
N TRP A 136 8.40 -7.60 3.21
CA TRP A 136 8.70 -6.39 2.44
C TRP A 136 9.67 -6.69 1.29
N GLU A 137 10.77 -7.37 1.55
CA GLU A 137 11.73 -7.82 0.54
C GLU A 137 11.12 -8.86 -0.40
N LEU A 138 10.35 -9.80 0.14
CA LEU A 138 9.64 -10.77 -0.67
C LEU A 138 8.74 -10.10 -1.72
N SER A 139 8.21 -8.91 -1.47
CA SER A 139 7.41 -8.16 -2.43
C SER A 139 8.22 -7.56 -3.59
N LEU A 140 9.52 -7.38 -3.41
CA LEU A 140 10.38 -6.75 -4.41
C LEU A 140 10.74 -7.70 -5.57
N VAL A 141 11.12 -8.91 -5.22
CA VAL A 141 11.65 -9.89 -6.20
C VAL A 141 10.61 -10.32 -7.23
N PRO A 142 9.41 -10.81 -6.86
CA PRO A 142 8.40 -11.20 -7.83
C PRO A 142 7.98 -10.04 -8.73
N MET A 143 7.80 -8.85 -8.18
CA MET A 143 7.41 -7.68 -8.97
C MET A 143 8.49 -7.29 -9.98
N THR A 144 9.75 -7.31 -9.60
CA THR A 144 10.87 -7.05 -10.51
C THR A 144 10.89 -8.05 -11.67
N ILE A 145 10.69 -9.34 -11.38
CA ILE A 145 10.67 -10.40 -12.40
C ILE A 145 9.42 -10.24 -13.29
N LEU A 146 8.25 -9.94 -12.72
CA LEU A 146 7.03 -9.68 -13.49
C LEU A 146 7.22 -8.54 -14.49
N ILE A 147 7.87 -7.45 -14.11
CA ILE A 147 8.19 -6.35 -15.02
C ILE A 147 9.23 -6.77 -16.06
N ALA A 148 10.32 -7.42 -15.64
CA ALA A 148 11.45 -7.76 -16.52
C ALA A 148 11.10 -8.80 -17.59
N VAL A 149 10.26 -9.78 -17.24
CA VAL A 149 9.94 -10.93 -18.10
C VAL A 149 8.66 -10.70 -18.89
N PHE A 150 7.61 -10.19 -18.25
CA PHE A 150 6.28 -10.04 -18.82
C PHE A 150 5.94 -8.59 -19.21
N GLY A 151 6.91 -7.70 -19.14
CA GLY A 151 6.76 -6.30 -19.55
C GLY A 151 6.54 -6.17 -21.06
N ARG A 152 5.93 -5.05 -21.45
CA ARG A 152 5.37 -4.79 -22.79
C ARG A 152 6.42 -4.62 -23.88
N THR A 153 7.49 -3.84 -23.61
CA THR A 153 8.47 -3.41 -24.62
C THR A 153 9.88 -3.93 -24.32
N GLU A 154 10.82 -3.63 -25.18
CA GLU A 154 12.24 -3.93 -24.95
C GLU A 154 12.80 -3.18 -23.74
N ASN A 155 12.20 -2.04 -23.36
CA ASN A 155 12.59 -1.27 -22.19
C ASN A 155 12.22 -1.92 -20.83
N ARG A 156 11.47 -3.03 -20.82
CA ARG A 156 11.02 -3.73 -19.62
C ARG A 156 12.16 -4.06 -18.65
N ARG A 157 13.33 -4.50 -19.16
CA ARG A 157 14.47 -4.82 -18.31
C ARG A 157 15.04 -3.57 -17.62
N ARG A 158 15.11 -2.45 -18.34
CA ARG A 158 15.55 -1.16 -17.78
C ARG A 158 14.57 -0.65 -16.73
N ALA A 159 13.27 -0.75 -16.99
CA ALA A 159 12.22 -0.38 -16.04
C ALA A 159 12.28 -1.25 -14.78
N ALA A 160 12.44 -2.57 -14.93
CA ALA A 160 12.59 -3.50 -13.83
C ALA A 160 13.83 -3.22 -12.98
N MET A 161 14.98 -2.97 -13.61
CA MET A 161 16.23 -2.64 -12.91
C MET A 161 16.11 -1.31 -12.17
N LYS A 162 15.47 -0.32 -12.78
CA LYS A 162 15.23 0.98 -12.15
C LYS A 162 14.32 0.82 -10.91
N TYR A 163 13.22 0.08 -11.03
CA TYR A 163 12.34 -0.26 -9.90
C TYR A 163 13.12 -0.98 -8.79
N PHE A 164 13.89 -2.02 -9.15
CA PHE A 164 14.68 -2.79 -8.20
C PHE A 164 15.70 -1.92 -7.45
N LEU A 165 16.51 -1.14 -8.16
CA LEU A 165 17.56 -0.33 -7.54
C LEU A 165 16.99 0.74 -6.62
N TYR A 166 15.93 1.47 -7.03
CA TYR A 166 15.31 2.48 -6.18
C TYR A 166 14.81 1.88 -4.87
N THR A 167 14.12 0.74 -4.94
CA THR A 167 13.51 0.12 -3.77
C THR A 167 14.54 -0.64 -2.93
N PHE A 168 15.48 -1.37 -3.53
CA PHE A 168 16.48 -2.17 -2.82
C PHE A 168 17.47 -1.31 -2.03
N ILE A 169 17.98 -0.21 -2.62
CA ILE A 169 18.93 0.67 -1.93
C ILE A 169 18.30 1.28 -0.68
N THR A 170 17.06 1.75 -0.77
CA THR A 170 16.37 2.36 0.37
C THR A 170 15.94 1.31 1.39
N SER A 171 15.63 0.11 0.96
CA SER A 171 15.30 -1.03 1.81
C SER A 171 16.53 -1.55 2.59
N ALA A 172 17.72 -1.51 2.00
CA ALA A 172 18.95 -1.83 2.72
C ALA A 172 19.19 -0.85 3.89
N LEU A 173 18.89 0.45 3.70
CA LEU A 173 18.95 1.43 4.80
C LEU A 173 17.89 1.14 5.89
N LEU A 174 16.70 0.69 5.49
CA LEU A 174 15.67 0.25 6.42
C LEU A 174 16.15 -0.91 7.28
N LEU A 175 16.81 -1.92 6.68
CA LEU A 175 17.37 -3.04 7.42
C LEU A 175 18.40 -2.58 8.46
N VAL A 176 19.32 -1.70 8.08
CA VAL A 176 20.32 -1.14 8.99
C VAL A 176 19.63 -0.45 10.19
N ALA A 177 18.57 0.31 9.93
CA ALA A 177 17.81 0.98 10.99
C ALA A 177 17.06 -0.01 11.89
N ILE A 178 16.48 -1.09 11.33
CA ILE A 178 15.84 -2.17 12.10
C ILE A 178 16.85 -2.86 13.02
N LEU A 179 18.03 -3.21 12.50
CA LEU A 179 19.09 -3.84 13.28
C LEU A 179 19.64 -2.90 14.37
N TRP A 180 19.74 -1.61 14.05
CA TRP A 180 20.13 -0.60 15.03
C TRP A 180 19.10 -0.48 16.17
N LEU A 181 17.79 -0.46 15.84
CA LEU A 181 16.73 -0.48 16.85
C LEU A 181 16.84 -1.71 17.75
N TYR A 182 17.00 -2.89 17.16
CA TYR A 182 17.18 -4.12 17.92
C TYR A 182 18.40 -4.05 18.87
N ALA A 183 19.54 -3.56 18.38
CA ALA A 183 20.74 -3.42 19.19
C ALA A 183 20.54 -2.46 20.40
N ARG A 184 19.56 -1.56 20.33
CA ARG A 184 19.24 -0.60 21.40
C ARG A 184 18.13 -1.06 22.33
N THR A 185 17.16 -1.81 21.82
CA THR A 185 15.95 -2.17 22.55
C THR A 185 15.88 -3.66 22.92
N GLY A 186 16.67 -4.50 22.24
CA GLY A 186 16.65 -5.96 22.42
C GLY A 186 15.43 -6.64 21.81
N THR A 187 14.59 -5.93 21.05
CA THR A 187 13.34 -6.49 20.49
C THR A 187 13.05 -5.97 19.08
N PHE A 188 12.37 -6.80 18.27
CA PHE A 188 11.76 -6.42 17.00
C PHE A 188 10.24 -6.26 17.11
N ASP A 189 9.65 -6.56 18.27
CA ASP A 189 8.20 -6.55 18.48
C ASP A 189 7.66 -5.12 18.42
N LEU A 190 6.75 -4.88 17.47
CA LEU A 190 6.21 -3.55 17.20
C LEU A 190 5.39 -2.96 18.36
N PRO A 191 4.47 -3.70 19.03
CA PRO A 191 3.78 -3.20 20.20
C PRO A 191 4.73 -2.74 21.32
N VAL A 192 5.79 -3.51 21.57
CA VAL A 192 6.82 -3.15 22.57
C VAL A 192 7.58 -1.91 22.14
N LEU A 193 8.02 -1.83 20.88
CA LEU A 193 8.73 -0.66 20.34
C LEU A 193 7.87 0.60 20.39
N ALA A 194 6.59 0.49 20.04
CA ALA A 194 5.65 1.61 20.12
C ALA A 194 5.44 2.08 21.57
N GLN A 195 5.39 1.16 22.53
CA GLN A 195 5.33 1.50 23.96
C GLN A 195 6.61 2.19 24.44
N LEU A 196 7.78 1.67 24.05
CA LEU A 196 9.06 2.29 24.37
C LEU A 196 9.19 3.71 23.77
N ALA A 197 8.65 3.95 22.59
CA ALA A 197 8.62 5.26 21.97
C ALA A 197 7.82 6.29 22.79
N ILE A 198 6.68 5.87 23.37
CA ILE A 198 5.84 6.73 24.22
C ILE A 198 6.47 6.95 25.60
N THR A 199 7.07 5.93 26.18
CA THR A 199 7.64 5.99 27.54
C THR A 199 9.07 6.54 27.60
N HIS A 200 9.61 7.05 26.50
CA HIS A 200 10.99 7.51 26.36
C HIS A 200 12.07 6.44 26.64
N GLY A 201 11.68 5.17 26.59
CA GLY A 201 12.62 4.03 26.76
C GLY A 201 13.59 3.87 25.59
N ILE A 202 13.32 4.46 24.43
CA ILE A 202 14.28 4.60 23.33
C ILE A 202 15.00 5.93 23.56
N SER A 203 16.07 5.93 24.35
CA SER A 203 16.92 7.11 24.58
C SER A 203 18.28 6.93 23.92
N PRO A 204 18.40 7.12 22.62
CA PRO A 204 19.68 7.23 21.95
C PRO A 204 20.14 8.67 21.91
N SER A 205 21.40 8.89 21.54
CA SER A 205 21.80 10.21 21.09
C SER A 205 20.83 10.70 20.01
N ALA A 206 20.23 11.86 20.20
CA ALA A 206 19.22 12.41 19.30
C ALA A 206 19.54 12.29 17.77
N PRO A 207 20.83 12.41 17.32
CA PRO A 207 21.18 12.21 15.91
C PRO A 207 20.94 10.78 15.39
N ALA A 208 21.20 9.73 16.17
CA ALA A 208 21.07 8.36 15.71
C ALA A 208 19.59 7.94 15.53
N LEU A 209 18.72 8.36 16.47
CA LEU A 209 17.28 8.12 16.35
C LEU A 209 16.69 8.84 15.12
N TRP A 210 17.13 10.08 14.89
CA TRP A 210 16.75 10.83 13.71
C TRP A 210 17.17 10.15 12.41
N LEU A 211 18.42 9.64 12.33
CA LEU A 211 18.90 8.89 11.16
C LEU A 211 18.11 7.59 10.93
N ALA A 212 17.78 6.87 12.01
CA ALA A 212 16.95 5.67 11.91
C ALA A 212 15.53 6.01 11.38
N SER A 213 14.90 7.06 11.93
CA SER A 213 13.58 7.50 11.45
C SER A 213 13.60 7.93 9.99
N LEU A 214 14.67 8.63 9.55
CA LEU A 214 14.86 9.01 8.15
C LEU A 214 15.06 7.79 7.23
N ALA A 215 15.77 6.75 7.68
CA ALA A 215 15.96 5.53 6.90
C ALA A 215 14.63 4.79 6.69
N PHE A 216 13.79 4.67 7.73
CA PHE A 216 12.43 4.15 7.61
C PHE A 216 11.60 4.97 6.64
N LEU A 217 11.54 6.29 6.86
CA LEU A 217 10.75 7.18 6.02
C LEU A 217 11.21 7.18 4.56
N LEU A 218 12.52 7.16 4.30
CA LEU A 218 13.08 7.13 2.94
C LEU A 218 12.69 5.84 2.20
N ALA A 219 12.78 4.69 2.85
CA ALA A 219 12.36 3.42 2.27
C ALA A 219 10.87 3.44 1.91
N PHE A 220 10.05 3.91 2.82
CA PHE A 220 8.60 3.97 2.62
C PHE A 220 8.21 5.03 1.59
N ALA A 221 8.79 6.23 1.64
CA ALA A 221 8.56 7.29 0.68
C ALA A 221 9.00 6.92 -0.75
N THR A 222 10.05 6.11 -0.90
CA THR A 222 10.46 5.56 -2.20
C THR A 222 9.42 4.59 -2.73
N LYS A 223 8.87 3.72 -1.87
CA LYS A 223 7.83 2.75 -2.26
C LYS A 223 6.48 3.42 -2.55
N VAL A 224 6.14 4.53 -1.85
CA VAL A 224 4.95 5.38 -2.12
C VAL A 224 5.06 6.14 -3.43
N PRO A 225 6.16 6.29 -4.03
CA PRO A 225 6.82 7.23 -4.93
C PRO A 225 6.62 8.73 -4.59
N VAL A 226 6.90 9.12 -3.35
CA VAL A 226 6.86 10.56 -2.97
C VAL A 226 7.83 11.36 -3.85
N PHE A 227 7.41 12.57 -4.29
CA PHE A 227 8.32 13.48 -5.00
C PHE A 227 9.54 13.84 -4.11
N PRO A 228 10.79 13.77 -4.61
CA PRO A 228 11.25 13.44 -5.97
C PRO A 228 11.58 11.95 -6.20
N LEU A 229 11.28 11.03 -5.27
CA LEU A 229 11.65 9.62 -5.29
C LEU A 229 10.81 8.77 -6.28
N HIS A 230 9.94 9.40 -7.07
CA HIS A 230 8.97 8.77 -7.98
C HIS A 230 9.54 8.29 -9.32
N GLY A 231 10.83 8.52 -9.59
CA GLY A 231 11.43 8.33 -10.92
C GLY A 231 11.26 6.92 -11.52
N TRP A 232 11.05 5.89 -10.71
CA TRP A 232 10.83 4.51 -11.15
C TRP A 232 9.38 4.24 -11.58
N LEU A 233 8.39 4.99 -11.04
CA LEU A 233 6.97 4.66 -11.10
C LEU A 233 6.43 4.60 -12.54
N SER A 234 6.64 5.66 -13.32
CA SER A 234 6.08 5.75 -14.67
C SER A 234 6.63 4.67 -15.61
N ASP A 235 7.90 4.34 -15.49
CA ASP A 235 8.53 3.29 -16.30
C ASP A 235 8.03 1.90 -15.86
N ALA A 236 7.97 1.64 -14.56
CA ALA A 236 7.49 0.36 -14.03
C ALA A 236 6.01 0.11 -14.40
N ILE A 237 5.13 1.10 -14.22
CA ILE A 237 3.69 0.97 -14.57
C ILE A 237 3.50 0.83 -16.09
N ALA A 238 4.22 1.61 -16.90
CA ALA A 238 4.11 1.53 -18.36
C ALA A 238 4.47 0.15 -18.89
N GLU A 239 5.48 -0.50 -18.31
CA GLU A 239 5.95 -1.80 -18.76
C GLU A 239 5.22 -2.98 -18.10
N ALA A 240 4.88 -2.92 -16.82
CA ALA A 240 4.31 -4.04 -16.07
C ALA A 240 3.02 -4.59 -16.69
N PRO A 241 2.77 -5.92 -16.59
CA PRO A 241 1.46 -6.49 -16.91
C PRO A 241 0.36 -5.84 -16.05
N THR A 242 -0.83 -5.70 -16.62
CA THR A 242 -1.97 -5.04 -15.96
C THR A 242 -2.27 -5.62 -14.56
N ALA A 243 -2.30 -6.94 -14.43
CA ALA A 243 -2.53 -7.60 -13.14
C ALA A 243 -1.44 -7.28 -12.11
N ALA A 244 -0.17 -7.19 -12.54
CA ALA A 244 0.94 -6.81 -11.65
C ALA A 244 0.79 -5.37 -11.18
N VAL A 245 0.33 -4.45 -12.05
CA VAL A 245 0.08 -3.05 -11.67
C VAL A 245 -1.01 -2.93 -10.61
N MET A 246 -2.09 -3.72 -10.70
CA MET A 246 -3.18 -3.71 -9.69
C MET A 246 -2.68 -4.01 -8.28
N VAL A 247 -1.69 -4.91 -8.16
CA VAL A 247 -1.05 -5.29 -6.90
C VAL A 247 0.27 -4.56 -6.65
N LEU A 248 0.61 -3.57 -7.49
CA LEU A 248 1.82 -2.77 -7.32
C LEU A 248 1.76 -1.93 -6.03
N ALA A 249 2.84 -1.86 -5.40
CA ALA A 249 3.11 -1.72 -4.01
C ALA A 249 3.02 -0.31 -3.38
N GLY A 250 2.47 0.71 -4.03
CA GLY A 250 2.33 2.04 -3.41
C GLY A 250 1.54 2.04 -2.10
N LYS A 251 0.57 1.14 -1.98
CA LYS A 251 -0.23 0.94 -0.77
C LYS A 251 0.60 0.43 0.42
N LEU A 252 1.61 -0.42 0.15
CA LEU A 252 2.53 -0.93 1.18
C LEU A 252 3.31 0.18 1.85
N GLY A 253 3.82 1.15 1.07
CA GLY A 253 4.59 2.27 1.60
C GLY A 253 3.76 3.19 2.50
N LEU A 254 2.53 3.53 2.09
CA LEU A 254 1.62 4.37 2.90
C LEU A 254 1.24 3.66 4.21
N TYR A 255 0.86 2.37 4.14
CA TYR A 255 0.64 1.56 5.33
C TYR A 255 1.84 1.59 6.27
N SER A 256 3.04 1.45 5.71
CA SER A 256 4.28 1.39 6.49
C SER A 256 4.62 2.73 7.14
N ILE A 257 4.34 3.86 6.49
CA ILE A 257 4.47 5.19 7.13
C ILE A 257 3.52 5.27 8.34
N LEU A 258 2.24 4.93 8.16
CA LEU A 258 1.26 4.96 9.25
C LEU A 258 1.64 4.01 10.39
N ARG A 259 2.03 2.78 10.06
CA ARG A 259 2.31 1.72 11.04
C ARG A 259 3.62 1.92 11.78
N PHE A 260 4.71 2.19 11.06
CA PHE A 260 6.05 2.16 11.61
C PHE A 260 6.65 3.57 11.82
N SER A 261 6.55 4.48 10.82
CA SER A 261 7.10 5.83 11.01
C SER A 261 6.36 6.58 12.12
N LEU A 262 5.04 6.61 12.07
CA LEU A 262 4.24 7.27 13.12
C LEU A 262 4.19 6.43 14.40
N GLY A 263 4.25 5.10 14.28
CA GLY A 263 4.17 4.18 15.39
C GLY A 263 5.39 4.20 16.30
N ILE A 264 6.59 4.21 15.72
CA ILE A 264 7.88 4.09 16.42
C ILE A 264 8.58 5.44 16.60
N PHE A 265 8.38 6.39 15.66
CA PHE A 265 9.06 7.69 15.61
C PHE A 265 8.10 8.87 15.58
N PRO A 266 7.15 8.99 16.54
CA PRO A 266 6.14 10.05 16.49
C PRO A 266 6.75 11.45 16.50
N ALA A 267 7.73 11.72 17.37
CA ALA A 267 8.39 13.03 17.49
C ALA A 267 9.15 13.44 16.23
N GLU A 268 9.89 12.50 15.63
CA GLU A 268 10.63 12.68 14.38
C GLU A 268 9.68 12.90 13.21
N SER A 269 8.56 12.17 13.20
CA SER A 269 7.52 12.30 12.18
C SER A 269 6.84 13.68 12.22
N HIS A 270 6.56 14.21 13.41
CA HIS A 270 6.07 15.59 13.57
C HIS A 270 7.11 16.62 13.10
N ARG A 271 8.39 16.41 13.41
CA ARG A 271 9.47 17.33 13.02
C ARG A 271 9.62 17.42 11.49
N ILE A 272 9.45 16.30 10.76
CA ILE A 272 9.60 16.26 9.30
C ILE A 272 8.29 16.61 8.55
N ALA A 273 7.16 16.70 9.25
CA ALA A 273 5.85 16.94 8.65
C ALA A 273 5.77 18.15 7.72
N PRO A 274 6.35 19.33 8.05
CA PRO A 274 6.31 20.47 7.14
C PRO A 274 6.94 20.19 5.78
N LEU A 275 8.05 19.43 5.78
CA LEU A 275 8.69 18.99 4.53
C LEU A 275 7.80 17.99 3.77
N MET A 276 7.24 17.00 4.45
CA MET A 276 6.40 15.99 3.82
C MET A 276 5.12 16.57 3.23
N ILE A 277 4.49 17.53 3.91
CA ILE A 277 3.32 18.28 3.41
C ILE A 277 3.69 19.08 2.15
N ALA A 278 4.83 19.76 2.16
CA ALA A 278 5.31 20.50 0.98
C ALA A 278 5.58 19.56 -0.21
N LEU A 279 6.29 18.44 0.03
CA LEU A 279 6.58 17.44 -1.01
C LEU A 279 5.29 16.78 -1.54
N ALA A 280 4.30 16.56 -0.67
CA ALA A 280 2.99 16.04 -1.06
C ALA A 280 2.26 17.02 -1.99
N ALA A 281 2.17 18.31 -1.61
CA ALA A 281 1.53 19.33 -2.45
C ALA A 281 2.25 19.49 -3.81
N ILE A 282 3.57 19.48 -3.81
CA ILE A 282 4.37 19.46 -5.05
C ILE A 282 4.06 18.21 -5.87
N GLY A 283 4.02 17.03 -5.24
CA GLY A 283 3.71 15.76 -5.90
C GLY A 283 2.33 15.73 -6.55
N ILE A 284 1.32 16.31 -5.89
CA ILE A 284 -0.05 16.46 -6.43
C ILE A 284 -0.03 17.33 -7.70
N LEU A 285 0.54 18.52 -7.62
CA LEU A 285 0.58 19.45 -8.77
C LEU A 285 1.46 18.93 -9.89
N TYR A 286 2.67 18.47 -9.58
CA TYR A 286 3.60 17.90 -10.55
C TYR A 286 3.01 16.69 -11.26
N GLY A 287 2.45 15.74 -10.50
CA GLY A 287 1.82 14.55 -11.06
C GLY A 287 0.68 14.91 -12.02
N SER A 288 -0.20 15.85 -11.62
CA SER A 288 -1.34 16.29 -12.43
C SER A 288 -0.90 17.02 -13.70
N LEU A 289 0.08 17.93 -13.63
CA LEU A 289 0.60 18.67 -14.78
C LEU A 289 1.31 17.74 -15.78
N ILE A 290 2.08 16.78 -15.30
CA ILE A 290 2.73 15.80 -16.19
C ILE A 290 1.70 14.85 -16.79
N ALA A 291 0.65 14.44 -16.05
CA ALA A 291 -0.42 13.61 -16.59
C ALA A 291 -1.14 14.28 -17.77
N LEU A 292 -1.38 15.60 -17.72
CA LEU A 292 -2.00 16.38 -18.80
C LEU A 292 -1.28 16.28 -20.15
N VAL A 293 0.05 16.15 -20.14
CA VAL A 293 0.86 16.12 -21.38
C VAL A 293 1.20 14.68 -21.83
N GLN A 294 0.77 13.66 -21.09
CA GLN A 294 1.03 12.28 -21.50
C GLN A 294 0.19 11.88 -22.72
N VAL A 295 0.78 11.06 -23.55
CA VAL A 295 0.12 10.45 -24.71
C VAL A 295 -0.11 8.95 -24.52
N ASP A 296 0.65 8.29 -23.64
CA ASP A 296 0.49 6.89 -23.27
C ASP A 296 -0.44 6.78 -22.05
N LEU A 297 -1.51 5.99 -22.18
CA LEU A 297 -2.54 5.79 -21.14
C LEU A 297 -1.96 5.29 -19.82
N LYS A 298 -1.01 4.33 -19.85
CA LYS A 298 -0.41 3.80 -18.64
C LYS A 298 0.51 4.81 -17.95
N ARG A 299 1.22 5.65 -18.72
CA ARG A 299 2.02 6.74 -18.16
C ARG A 299 1.14 7.82 -17.55
N LEU A 300 0.02 8.17 -18.19
CA LEU A 300 -0.98 9.07 -17.62
C LEU A 300 -1.47 8.54 -16.28
N ALA A 301 -1.89 7.26 -16.23
CA ALA A 301 -2.34 6.62 -15.00
C ALA A 301 -1.25 6.54 -13.92
N ALA A 302 0.01 6.39 -14.31
CA ALA A 302 1.14 6.41 -13.36
C ALA A 302 1.31 7.77 -12.68
N PHE A 303 1.23 8.87 -13.44
CA PHE A 303 1.33 10.22 -12.87
C PHE A 303 0.06 10.60 -12.11
N SER A 304 -1.11 10.11 -12.52
CA SER A 304 -2.34 10.17 -11.71
C SER A 304 -2.17 9.46 -10.37
N THR A 305 -1.60 8.25 -10.37
CA THR A 305 -1.27 7.49 -9.15
C THR A 305 -0.35 8.29 -8.23
N LEU A 306 0.68 8.95 -8.77
CA LEU A 306 1.55 9.84 -8.00
C LEU A 306 0.75 10.94 -7.28
N GLY A 307 -0.18 11.58 -7.97
CA GLY A 307 -1.07 12.60 -7.40
C GLY A 307 -1.90 12.06 -6.23
N HIS A 308 -2.64 10.96 -6.45
CA HIS A 308 -3.51 10.37 -5.41
C HIS A 308 -2.73 9.87 -4.18
N LEU A 309 -1.56 9.24 -4.37
CA LEU A 309 -0.73 8.81 -3.24
C LEU A 309 -0.13 10.02 -2.50
N SER A 310 0.15 11.12 -3.20
CA SER A 310 0.58 12.37 -2.58
C SER A 310 -0.54 13.01 -1.74
N PHE A 311 -1.81 12.89 -2.14
CA PHE A 311 -2.94 13.25 -1.27
C PHE A 311 -2.93 12.48 0.05
N CYS A 312 -2.67 11.16 0.01
CA CYS A 312 -2.55 10.36 1.23
C CYS A 312 -1.41 10.87 2.13
N ILE A 313 -0.24 11.20 1.56
CA ILE A 313 0.88 11.79 2.34
C ILE A 313 0.47 13.11 2.98
N LEU A 314 -0.25 13.98 2.25
CA LEU A 314 -0.75 15.25 2.77
C LEU A 314 -1.63 15.05 4.00
N GLY A 315 -2.58 14.11 3.94
CA GLY A 315 -3.48 13.81 5.05
C GLY A 315 -2.77 13.13 6.23
N ILE A 316 -1.84 12.19 5.99
CA ILE A 316 -1.06 11.52 7.04
C ILE A 316 -0.29 12.54 7.87
N PHE A 317 0.44 13.44 7.22
CA PHE A 317 1.30 14.42 7.90
C PHE A 317 0.56 15.70 8.36
N SER A 318 -0.76 15.77 8.17
CA SER A 318 -1.58 16.80 8.80
C SER A 318 -1.77 16.57 10.30
N PHE A 319 -1.57 15.34 10.77
CA PHE A 319 -1.78 14.90 12.16
C PHE A 319 -3.18 15.22 12.72
N THR A 320 -4.18 15.27 11.84
CA THR A 320 -5.59 15.41 12.22
C THR A 320 -6.31 14.07 12.03
N ILE A 321 -7.32 13.79 12.84
CA ILE A 321 -8.13 12.57 12.73
C ILE A 321 -8.72 12.47 11.32
N ALA A 322 -9.36 13.53 10.84
CA ALA A 322 -9.95 13.55 9.49
C ALA A 322 -8.92 13.33 8.38
N GLY A 323 -7.71 13.90 8.50
CA GLY A 323 -6.62 13.69 7.54
C GLY A 323 -6.11 12.25 7.55
N MET A 324 -5.93 11.64 8.73
CA MET A 324 -5.52 10.24 8.88
C MET A 324 -6.55 9.29 8.31
N ASP A 325 -7.81 9.42 8.73
CA ASP A 325 -8.92 8.59 8.30
C ASP A 325 -9.17 8.71 6.80
N GLY A 326 -9.14 9.95 6.29
CA GLY A 326 -9.22 10.23 4.86
C GLY A 326 -8.09 9.57 4.08
N SER A 327 -6.86 9.57 4.62
CA SER A 327 -5.71 8.92 3.98
C SER A 327 -5.84 7.41 3.93
N ILE A 328 -6.22 6.78 5.03
CA ILE A 328 -6.46 5.33 5.08
C ILE A 328 -7.57 4.94 4.09
N TYR A 329 -8.65 5.72 4.07
CA TYR A 329 -9.76 5.51 3.15
C TYR A 329 -9.32 5.70 1.68
N GLN A 330 -8.51 6.71 1.40
CA GLN A 330 -8.02 6.99 0.04
C GLN A 330 -7.05 5.91 -0.48
N ILE A 331 -6.30 5.25 0.39
CA ILE A 331 -5.48 4.08 0.01
C ILE A 331 -6.38 2.97 -0.54
N LEU A 332 -7.52 2.71 0.10
CA LEU A 332 -8.50 1.71 -0.35
C LEU A 332 -9.15 2.15 -1.67
N ASN A 333 -9.59 3.40 -1.75
CA ASN A 333 -10.21 3.98 -2.94
C ASN A 333 -9.31 3.85 -4.16
N HIS A 334 -8.05 4.25 -4.03
CA HIS A 334 -7.08 4.13 -5.11
C HIS A 334 -6.84 2.66 -5.50
N GLY A 335 -6.92 1.73 -4.53
CA GLY A 335 -6.84 0.30 -4.81
C GLY A 335 -7.98 -0.20 -5.70
N ILE A 336 -9.20 0.26 -5.44
CA ILE A 336 -10.41 -0.13 -6.16
C ILE A 336 -10.49 0.60 -7.50
N SER A 337 -10.50 1.93 -7.49
CA SER A 337 -10.71 2.75 -8.67
C SER A 337 -9.52 2.72 -9.63
N GLY A 338 -8.29 2.80 -9.09
CA GLY A 338 -7.07 2.62 -9.88
C GLY A 338 -6.95 1.20 -10.44
N GLY A 339 -7.31 0.18 -9.65
CA GLY A 339 -7.37 -1.21 -10.11
C GLY A 339 -8.32 -1.39 -11.29
N ALA A 340 -9.54 -0.83 -11.21
CA ALA A 340 -10.52 -0.86 -12.30
C ALA A 340 -10.01 -0.10 -13.54
N LEU A 341 -9.36 1.05 -13.36
CA LEU A 341 -8.78 1.81 -14.48
C LEU A 341 -7.72 0.98 -15.22
N PHE A 342 -6.82 0.32 -14.49
CA PHE A 342 -5.81 -0.53 -15.12
C PHE A 342 -6.43 -1.76 -15.80
N LEU A 343 -7.48 -2.38 -15.24
CA LEU A 343 -8.21 -3.46 -15.92
C LEU A 343 -8.79 -2.99 -17.24
N LEU A 344 -9.49 -1.86 -17.25
CA LEU A 344 -10.10 -1.28 -18.45
C LEU A 344 -9.05 -0.94 -19.51
N MET A 345 -7.92 -0.37 -19.11
CA MET A 345 -6.79 -0.14 -20.02
C MET A 345 -6.22 -1.45 -20.58
N GLY A 346 -6.12 -2.50 -19.76
CA GLY A 346 -5.69 -3.81 -20.22
C GLY A 346 -6.63 -4.42 -21.24
N PHE A 347 -7.95 -4.35 -21.00
CA PHE A 347 -8.97 -4.84 -21.95
C PHE A 347 -9.04 -4.00 -23.23
N LEU A 348 -8.77 -2.71 -23.15
CA LEU A 348 -8.63 -1.85 -24.32
C LEU A 348 -7.40 -2.29 -25.16
N TYR A 349 -6.29 -2.59 -24.49
CA TYR A 349 -5.07 -3.09 -25.14
C TYR A 349 -5.26 -4.47 -25.80
N GLU A 350 -6.01 -5.38 -25.18
CA GLU A 350 -6.36 -6.68 -25.80
C GLU A 350 -7.04 -6.51 -27.16
N ARG A 351 -7.73 -5.38 -27.40
CA ARG A 351 -8.44 -5.07 -28.64
C ARG A 351 -7.61 -4.31 -29.68
N TYR A 352 -6.92 -3.28 -29.22
CA TYR A 352 -6.24 -2.34 -30.14
C TYR A 352 -4.71 -2.45 -30.14
N HIS A 353 -4.12 -3.21 -29.22
CA HIS A 353 -2.66 -3.42 -29.06
C HIS A 353 -1.87 -2.12 -28.98
N THR A 354 -2.49 -1.05 -28.45
CA THR A 354 -1.83 0.25 -28.22
C THR A 354 -2.33 0.88 -26.93
N TYR A 355 -1.48 1.64 -26.26
CA TYR A 355 -1.83 2.57 -25.19
C TYR A 355 -1.65 4.03 -25.63
N ASP A 356 -1.20 4.27 -26.88
CA ASP A 356 -1.08 5.63 -27.41
C ASP A 356 -2.46 6.18 -27.73
N MET A 357 -2.87 7.26 -27.04
CA MET A 357 -4.17 7.89 -27.24
C MET A 357 -4.35 8.49 -28.63
N ARG A 358 -3.24 8.80 -29.34
CA ARG A 358 -3.27 9.33 -30.71
C ARG A 358 -3.69 8.28 -31.72
N ASP A 359 -3.45 7.01 -31.41
CA ASP A 359 -3.84 5.88 -32.24
C ASP A 359 -5.33 5.52 -32.07
N LEU A 360 -5.96 5.95 -30.97
CA LEU A 360 -7.34 5.68 -30.59
C LEU A 360 -8.27 6.83 -31.04
N GLY A 361 -9.50 6.83 -30.62
CA GLY A 361 -10.48 7.88 -30.88
C GLY A 361 -11.76 7.33 -31.52
N GLY A 362 -12.90 7.95 -31.25
CA GLY A 362 -14.18 7.66 -31.90
C GLY A 362 -14.76 6.26 -31.65
N ILE A 363 -14.34 5.57 -30.59
CA ILE A 363 -14.70 4.17 -30.33
C ILE A 363 -15.93 4.01 -29.42
N ALA A 364 -16.48 5.11 -28.88
CA ALA A 364 -17.57 5.08 -27.92
C ALA A 364 -18.80 4.29 -28.38
N GLN A 365 -19.24 4.51 -29.62
CA GLN A 365 -20.43 3.84 -30.16
C GLN A 365 -20.24 2.34 -30.37
N LYS A 366 -18.98 1.88 -30.51
CA LYS A 366 -18.64 0.48 -30.78
C LYS A 366 -18.42 -0.32 -29.52
N LEU A 367 -18.10 0.34 -28.40
CA LEU A 367 -17.77 -0.27 -27.11
C LEU A 367 -18.58 0.38 -25.98
N PRO A 368 -19.93 0.33 -26.00
CA PRO A 368 -20.76 1.07 -25.05
C PRO A 368 -20.58 0.64 -23.61
N TRP A 369 -20.39 -0.62 -23.30
CA TRP A 369 -20.11 -1.10 -21.94
C TRP A 369 -18.73 -0.66 -21.47
N MET A 370 -17.72 -0.78 -22.32
CA MET A 370 -16.36 -0.36 -21.99
C MET A 370 -16.31 1.13 -21.63
N ILE A 371 -16.88 2.01 -22.46
CA ILE A 371 -16.88 3.45 -22.17
C ILE A 371 -17.69 3.76 -20.91
N THR A 372 -18.84 3.12 -20.71
CA THR A 372 -19.65 3.36 -19.50
C THR A 372 -18.86 3.06 -18.23
N LEU A 373 -18.20 1.89 -18.14
CA LEU A 373 -17.41 1.52 -16.98
C LEU A 373 -16.13 2.38 -16.87
N PHE A 374 -15.56 2.79 -18.00
CA PHE A 374 -14.40 3.69 -18.02
C PHE A 374 -14.76 5.07 -17.46
N VAL A 375 -15.91 5.63 -17.87
CA VAL A 375 -16.41 6.91 -17.35
C VAL A 375 -16.72 6.81 -15.85
N LEU A 376 -17.43 5.77 -15.41
CA LEU A 376 -17.72 5.57 -13.98
C LEU A 376 -16.43 5.49 -13.13
N THR A 377 -15.45 4.73 -13.61
CA THR A 377 -14.15 4.63 -12.96
C THR A 377 -13.42 5.98 -12.92
N THR A 378 -13.46 6.72 -14.01
CA THR A 378 -12.87 8.06 -14.10
C THR A 378 -13.56 9.03 -13.14
N LEU A 379 -14.89 9.03 -13.08
CA LEU A 379 -15.66 9.85 -12.14
C LEU A 379 -15.32 9.52 -10.67
N SER A 380 -15.07 8.24 -10.37
CA SER A 380 -14.59 7.83 -9.05
C SER A 380 -13.21 8.40 -8.73
N LEU A 381 -12.27 8.37 -9.70
CA LEU A 381 -10.91 8.87 -9.51
C LEU A 381 -10.83 10.40 -9.41
N ILE A 382 -11.74 11.14 -10.04
CA ILE A 382 -11.79 12.61 -9.91
C ILE A 382 -12.58 13.09 -8.69
N GLY A 383 -13.01 12.16 -7.83
CA GLY A 383 -13.69 12.51 -6.59
C GLY A 383 -15.13 13.01 -6.78
N LEU A 384 -15.92 12.41 -7.69
CA LEU A 384 -17.34 12.76 -7.81
C LEU A 384 -18.10 12.34 -6.54
N PRO A 385 -18.94 13.23 -5.94
CA PRO A 385 -19.83 12.86 -4.85
C PRO A 385 -20.64 11.60 -5.13
N MET A 386 -20.95 10.79 -4.12
CA MET A 386 -21.54 9.46 -4.15
C MET A 386 -20.61 8.33 -4.61
N LEU A 387 -19.37 8.63 -5.00
CA LEU A 387 -18.33 7.64 -5.28
C LEU A 387 -17.25 7.70 -4.21
N ASN A 388 -16.57 6.58 -4.04
CA ASN A 388 -15.58 6.39 -2.97
C ASN A 388 -14.45 7.45 -2.96
N GLY A 389 -13.95 7.88 -4.12
CA GLY A 389 -12.88 8.86 -4.23
C GLY A 389 -13.16 10.17 -3.52
N PHE A 390 -14.40 10.66 -3.61
CA PHE A 390 -14.81 11.90 -2.94
C PHE A 390 -14.61 11.86 -1.43
N VAL A 391 -15.00 10.76 -0.78
CA VAL A 391 -14.95 10.64 0.69
C VAL A 391 -13.52 10.80 1.20
N GLY A 392 -12.57 10.07 0.60
CA GLY A 392 -11.17 10.12 1.01
C GLY A 392 -10.52 11.48 0.77
N GLU A 393 -10.68 12.06 -0.43
CA GLU A 393 -10.09 13.35 -0.79
C GLU A 393 -10.69 14.49 0.03
N PHE A 394 -12.01 14.49 0.24
CA PHE A 394 -12.69 15.50 1.04
C PHE A 394 -12.21 15.47 2.50
N LEU A 395 -12.09 14.30 3.12
CA LEU A 395 -11.58 14.17 4.48
C LEU A 395 -10.12 14.63 4.60
N ILE A 396 -9.27 14.29 3.62
CA ILE A 396 -7.88 14.77 3.59
C ILE A 396 -7.83 16.30 3.53
N LEU A 397 -8.57 16.90 2.59
CA LEU A 397 -8.57 18.36 2.43
C LEU A 397 -9.15 19.06 3.66
N SER A 398 -10.29 18.59 4.20
CA SER A 398 -10.91 19.16 5.39
C SER A 398 -10.03 19.03 6.63
N GLY A 399 -9.34 17.90 6.79
CA GLY A 399 -8.42 17.68 7.90
C GLY A 399 -7.13 18.51 7.79
N THR A 400 -6.64 18.74 6.59
CA THR A 400 -5.40 19.51 6.37
C THR A 400 -5.64 21.03 6.42
N PHE A 401 -6.84 21.49 6.06
CA PHE A 401 -7.17 22.91 5.90
C PHE A 401 -6.88 23.76 7.15
N PRO A 402 -7.28 23.37 8.38
CA PRO A 402 -7.10 24.24 9.56
C PRO A 402 -5.64 24.57 9.88
N GLY A 403 -4.73 23.62 9.70
CA GLY A 403 -3.31 23.79 10.02
C GLY A 403 -2.43 24.25 8.85
N HIS A 404 -2.87 24.01 7.61
CA HIS A 404 -1.99 24.12 6.43
C HIS A 404 -2.70 24.70 5.19
N ILE A 405 -3.44 25.81 5.36
CA ILE A 405 -4.31 26.42 4.33
C ILE A 405 -3.62 26.60 2.96
N ARG A 406 -2.36 27.03 2.92
CA ARG A 406 -1.62 27.26 1.66
C ARG A 406 -1.40 25.97 0.88
N TRP A 407 -1.04 24.90 1.59
CA TRP A 407 -0.79 23.59 1.00
C TRP A 407 -2.09 22.90 0.59
N THR A 408 -3.16 23.09 1.38
CA THR A 408 -4.49 22.59 1.05
C THR A 408 -5.05 23.30 -0.19
N ALA A 409 -4.86 24.61 -0.32
CA ALA A 409 -5.24 25.34 -1.53
C ALA A 409 -4.49 24.85 -2.77
N ALA A 410 -3.18 24.59 -2.64
CA ALA A 410 -2.39 23.97 -3.73
C ALA A 410 -2.89 22.56 -4.09
N ALA A 411 -3.22 21.73 -3.09
CA ALA A 411 -3.79 20.42 -3.30
C ALA A 411 -5.17 20.47 -4.00
N THR A 412 -6.02 21.43 -3.64
CA THR A 412 -7.34 21.64 -4.28
C THR A 412 -7.20 21.96 -5.79
N LEU A 413 -6.16 22.72 -6.19
CA LEU A 413 -5.85 22.89 -7.62
C LEU A 413 -5.51 21.56 -8.28
N GLY A 414 -4.88 20.62 -7.55
CA GLY A 414 -4.61 19.27 -8.03
C GLY A 414 -5.89 18.47 -8.33
N VAL A 415 -6.96 18.65 -7.56
CA VAL A 415 -8.28 18.02 -7.85
C VAL A 415 -8.83 18.53 -9.19
N ILE A 416 -8.77 19.84 -9.42
CA ILE A 416 -9.22 20.45 -10.68
C ILE A 416 -8.40 19.93 -11.86
N LEU A 417 -7.08 19.88 -11.72
CA LEU A 417 -6.19 19.32 -12.75
C LEU A 417 -6.44 17.82 -12.96
N GLY A 418 -6.76 17.10 -11.88
CA GLY A 418 -7.17 15.68 -11.91
C GLY A 418 -8.37 15.45 -12.80
N ALA A 419 -9.43 16.23 -12.60
CA ALA A 419 -10.61 16.21 -13.45
C ALA A 419 -10.25 16.56 -14.91
N ALA A 420 -9.41 17.56 -15.13
CA ALA A 420 -9.03 18.01 -16.46
C ALA A 420 -8.31 16.91 -17.26
N TYR A 421 -7.24 16.27 -16.73
CA TYR A 421 -6.52 15.25 -17.50
C TYR A 421 -7.31 13.96 -17.66
N MET A 422 -8.13 13.59 -16.68
CA MET A 422 -8.94 12.38 -16.75
C MET A 422 -10.09 12.52 -17.77
N LEU A 423 -10.81 13.63 -17.77
CA LEU A 423 -11.86 13.89 -18.74
C LEU A 423 -11.29 14.08 -20.16
N TRP A 424 -10.12 14.70 -20.27
CA TRP A 424 -9.41 14.81 -21.54
C TRP A 424 -8.97 13.46 -22.08
N MET A 425 -8.52 12.54 -21.21
CA MET A 425 -8.23 11.16 -21.59
C MET A 425 -9.46 10.47 -22.17
N ILE A 426 -10.63 10.57 -21.52
CA ILE A 426 -11.91 10.03 -22.02
C ILE A 426 -12.23 10.61 -23.39
N GLN A 427 -12.13 11.93 -23.54
CA GLN A 427 -12.42 12.61 -24.80
C GLN A 427 -11.53 12.10 -25.93
N ARG A 428 -10.23 11.97 -25.71
CA ARG A 428 -9.26 11.54 -26.72
C ARG A 428 -9.41 10.07 -27.12
N VAL A 429 -9.70 9.20 -26.16
CA VAL A 429 -9.75 7.75 -26.39
C VAL A 429 -11.08 7.35 -27.01
N PHE A 430 -12.20 7.87 -26.52
CA PHE A 430 -13.51 7.36 -26.87
C PHE A 430 -14.31 8.24 -27.83
N TYR A 431 -14.08 9.55 -27.79
CA TYR A 431 -14.84 10.52 -28.62
C TYR A 431 -13.99 11.08 -29.77
N GLY A 432 -14.59 11.92 -30.57
CA GLY A 432 -13.97 12.55 -31.74
C GLY A 432 -13.92 11.65 -32.99
N HIS A 433 -12.97 11.93 -33.87
CA HIS A 433 -12.80 11.15 -35.10
C HIS A 433 -12.17 9.78 -34.80
N LEU A 434 -12.58 8.78 -35.61
CA LEU A 434 -12.02 7.44 -35.51
C LEU A 434 -10.51 7.46 -35.79
N GLY A 435 -9.71 6.99 -34.82
CA GLY A 435 -8.27 6.96 -34.91
C GLY A 435 -7.72 5.94 -35.93
N PRO A 436 -6.41 5.94 -36.20
CA PRO A 436 -5.77 5.04 -37.17
C PRO A 436 -5.99 3.55 -36.85
N LYS A 437 -5.80 3.14 -35.61
CA LYS A 437 -5.95 1.73 -35.18
C LYS A 437 -7.37 1.23 -35.28
N PRO A 438 -8.39 1.93 -34.73
CA PRO A 438 -9.79 1.56 -34.94
C PRO A 438 -10.18 1.51 -36.41
N LYS A 439 -9.75 2.44 -37.27
CA LYS A 439 -10.00 2.41 -38.71
C LYS A 439 -9.49 1.14 -39.35
N ALA A 440 -8.25 0.76 -39.10
CA ALA A 440 -7.63 -0.43 -39.68
C ALA A 440 -8.32 -1.73 -39.25
N LEU A 441 -8.70 -1.83 -37.98
CA LEU A 441 -9.33 -3.04 -37.42
C LEU A 441 -10.82 -3.15 -37.75
N HIS A 442 -11.54 -2.04 -37.80
CA HIS A 442 -12.99 -2.04 -38.08
C HIS A 442 -13.34 -2.15 -39.57
N SER A 443 -12.36 -2.06 -40.46
CA SER A 443 -12.61 -2.30 -41.91
C SER A 443 -12.83 -3.78 -42.25
N GLY A 444 -12.57 -4.70 -41.30
CA GLY A 444 -12.71 -6.13 -41.54
C GLY A 444 -13.47 -6.94 -40.47
N ILE A 445 -13.40 -6.59 -39.20
CA ILE A 445 -13.97 -7.40 -38.10
C ILE A 445 -14.55 -6.47 -37.02
N ALA A 446 -15.82 -6.70 -36.63
CA ALA A 446 -16.39 -6.05 -35.45
C ALA A 446 -15.73 -6.60 -34.18
N LEU A 447 -14.96 -5.77 -33.48
CA LEU A 447 -14.41 -6.15 -32.15
C LEU A 447 -15.56 -6.20 -31.13
N PRO A 448 -15.70 -7.29 -30.38
CA PRO A 448 -16.75 -7.38 -29.37
C PRO A 448 -16.50 -6.40 -28.23
N ASP A 449 -17.57 -5.86 -27.65
CA ASP A 449 -17.51 -5.12 -26.39
C ASP A 449 -17.12 -6.05 -25.23
N LEU A 450 -17.18 -5.58 -23.98
CA LEU A 450 -16.77 -6.35 -22.81
C LEU A 450 -17.45 -7.72 -22.73
N GLY A 451 -16.65 -8.78 -22.76
CA GLY A 451 -17.12 -10.14 -22.58
C GLY A 451 -17.41 -10.47 -21.11
N ALA A 452 -18.06 -11.63 -20.86
CA ALA A 452 -18.46 -12.05 -19.51
C ALA A 452 -17.29 -12.06 -18.51
N ARG A 453 -16.11 -12.58 -18.90
CA ARG A 453 -14.91 -12.58 -18.06
C ARG A 453 -14.51 -11.18 -17.62
N GLU A 454 -14.51 -10.23 -18.54
CA GLU A 454 -14.12 -8.84 -18.33
C GLU A 454 -15.13 -8.11 -17.45
N GLN A 455 -16.42 -8.36 -17.69
CA GLN A 455 -17.51 -7.82 -16.85
C GLN A 455 -17.42 -8.37 -15.42
N ILE A 456 -17.24 -9.69 -15.23
CA ILE A 456 -17.05 -10.30 -13.89
C ILE A 456 -15.84 -9.69 -13.17
N SER A 457 -14.79 -9.31 -13.90
CA SER A 457 -13.60 -8.69 -13.32
C SER A 457 -13.84 -7.23 -12.90
N LEU A 458 -14.73 -6.49 -13.57
CA LEU A 458 -14.95 -5.06 -13.35
C LEU A 458 -16.09 -4.75 -12.39
N TRP A 459 -17.23 -5.45 -12.51
CA TRP A 459 -18.43 -5.14 -11.73
C TRP A 459 -18.23 -5.15 -10.22
N PRO A 460 -17.44 -6.07 -9.60
CA PRO A 460 -17.18 -5.99 -8.18
C PRO A 460 -16.52 -4.68 -7.75
N LEU A 461 -15.57 -4.15 -8.54
CA LEU A 461 -14.91 -2.89 -8.26
C LEU A 461 -15.83 -1.69 -8.47
N ILE A 462 -16.62 -1.69 -9.55
CA ILE A 462 -17.62 -0.65 -9.82
C ILE A 462 -18.66 -0.58 -8.69
N LEU A 463 -19.18 -1.73 -8.27
CA LEU A 463 -20.13 -1.80 -7.16
C LEU A 463 -19.51 -1.25 -5.87
N LEU A 464 -18.26 -1.63 -5.57
CA LEU A 464 -17.56 -1.13 -4.40
C LEU A 464 -17.34 0.39 -4.44
N MET A 465 -17.10 1.00 -5.62
CA MET A 465 -17.00 2.46 -5.75
C MET A 465 -18.27 3.16 -5.27
N PHE A 466 -19.44 2.66 -5.65
CA PHE A 466 -20.73 3.20 -5.21
C PHE A 466 -21.01 2.91 -3.73
N VAL A 467 -20.87 1.64 -3.33
CA VAL A 467 -21.17 1.23 -1.95
C VAL A 467 -20.26 1.96 -0.95
N MET A 468 -18.97 2.10 -1.25
CA MET A 468 -18.05 2.88 -0.41
C MET A 468 -18.35 4.38 -0.46
N GLY A 469 -18.82 4.92 -1.57
CA GLY A 469 -19.20 6.32 -1.66
C GLY A 469 -20.43 6.67 -0.83
N VAL A 470 -21.44 5.80 -0.83
CA VAL A 470 -22.73 6.05 -0.14
C VAL A 470 -22.73 5.52 1.30
N ALA A 471 -22.16 4.34 1.53
CA ALA A 471 -22.14 3.67 2.82
C ALA A 471 -20.76 3.73 3.50
N SER A 472 -20.01 4.83 3.30
CA SER A 472 -18.67 5.03 3.87
C SER A 472 -18.58 4.76 5.38
N PRO A 473 -19.60 5.04 6.25
CA PRO A 473 -19.52 4.76 7.66
C PRO A 473 -19.25 3.29 8.02
N PHE A 474 -19.59 2.35 7.14
CA PHE A 474 -19.30 0.94 7.37
C PHE A 474 -17.78 0.66 7.45
N TRP A 475 -17.00 1.23 6.52
CA TRP A 475 -15.54 1.09 6.53
C TRP A 475 -14.89 1.98 7.57
N MET A 476 -15.43 3.20 7.75
CA MET A 476 -14.89 4.19 8.69
C MET A 476 -14.90 3.67 10.13
N ARG A 477 -15.87 2.86 10.57
CA ARG A 477 -15.91 2.29 11.92
C ARG A 477 -14.60 1.60 12.36
N ALA A 478 -13.94 0.90 11.46
CA ALA A 478 -12.65 0.28 11.77
C ALA A 478 -11.49 1.29 11.67
N ILE A 479 -11.58 2.22 10.70
CA ILE A 479 -10.54 3.20 10.40
C ILE A 479 -10.45 4.25 11.50
N ASP A 480 -11.57 4.80 11.97
CA ASP A 480 -11.64 5.85 13.00
C ASP A 480 -10.88 5.47 14.29
N ALA A 481 -11.01 4.21 14.72
CA ALA A 481 -10.29 3.74 15.89
C ALA A 481 -8.76 3.78 15.71
N SER A 482 -8.27 3.45 14.51
CA SER A 482 -6.84 3.48 14.18
C SER A 482 -6.36 4.90 13.90
N GLY A 483 -7.15 5.73 13.22
CA GLY A 483 -6.85 7.13 12.92
C GLY A 483 -6.71 7.96 14.20
N THR A 484 -7.63 7.79 15.14
CA THR A 484 -7.59 8.44 16.45
C THR A 484 -6.32 8.05 17.22
N LEU A 485 -6.01 6.74 17.31
CA LEU A 485 -4.79 6.27 17.98
C LEU A 485 -3.49 6.80 17.36
N LEU A 486 -3.49 7.07 16.05
CA LEU A 486 -2.32 7.62 15.35
C LEU A 486 -2.23 9.14 15.48
N ALA A 487 -3.37 9.84 15.47
CA ALA A 487 -3.41 11.30 15.59
C ALA A 487 -3.10 11.78 17.02
N ASP A 488 -3.57 11.04 18.04
CA ASP A 488 -3.39 11.37 19.46
C ASP A 488 -2.00 11.01 20.02
N LYS A 489 -1.13 10.35 19.21
CA LYS A 489 0.26 10.16 19.64
C LYS A 489 0.93 11.50 19.79
N PRO A 490 1.24 11.97 21.03
CA PRO A 490 1.72 13.31 21.24
C PRO A 490 3.02 13.52 20.48
N ALA A 491 3.14 14.67 19.83
CA ALA A 491 4.45 15.28 19.66
C ALA A 491 4.98 15.43 21.09
N VAL A 492 5.84 14.52 21.53
CA VAL A 492 6.41 14.59 22.85
C VAL A 492 7.17 15.90 22.92
N ALA A 493 6.45 16.96 23.34
CA ALA A 493 7.03 18.22 23.71
C ALA A 493 8.12 17.88 24.73
N ALA A 494 9.31 18.39 24.53
CA ALA A 494 10.46 18.18 25.36
C ALA A 494 10.06 18.20 26.84
N ALA A 495 9.83 17.02 27.42
CA ALA A 495 9.58 16.89 28.84
C ALA A 495 10.82 17.45 29.56
N PRO A 496 10.66 18.21 30.64
CA PRO A 496 11.78 18.77 31.37
C PRO A 496 12.71 17.61 31.73
N ARG A 497 14.02 17.79 31.46
CA ARG A 497 15.06 16.85 31.82
C ARG A 497 14.91 16.50 33.30
N VAL A 498 14.34 15.36 33.62
CA VAL A 498 14.49 14.76 34.95
C VAL A 498 15.94 14.33 35.01
N VAL A 499 16.74 15.14 35.71
CA VAL A 499 18.08 14.80 36.08
C VAL A 499 17.96 13.63 37.07
N ILE A 500 18.14 12.41 36.59
CA ILE A 500 18.32 11.26 37.45
C ILE A 500 19.74 11.43 38.05
N LEU A 501 19.80 11.95 39.27
CA LEU A 501 20.97 11.89 40.09
C LEU A 501 21.29 10.41 40.32
N SER A 502 22.27 9.90 39.61
CA SER A 502 22.87 8.59 39.89
C SER A 502 23.68 8.68 41.19
N SER A 503 23.08 8.27 42.27
CA SER A 503 23.82 7.93 43.49
C SER A 503 23.08 6.81 44.21
N ALA A 504 23.34 5.61 43.78
CA ALA A 504 23.24 4.41 44.62
C ALA A 504 24.40 3.50 44.25
N THR A 505 25.52 3.76 44.85
CA THR A 505 26.58 2.76 45.07
C THR A 505 25.96 1.59 45.80
N PHE A 506 25.82 0.49 45.12
CA PHE A 506 25.49 -0.79 45.72
C PHE A 506 26.74 -1.27 46.45
N SER A 507 26.77 -1.09 47.79
CA SER A 507 27.73 -1.78 48.67
C SER A 507 27.23 -3.21 48.86
N ALA A 508 28.09 -4.17 48.53
CA ALA A 508 27.90 -5.57 48.83
C ALA A 508 27.79 -5.79 50.35
N PRO A 509 26.99 -6.73 50.84
CA PRO A 509 26.97 -7.07 52.25
C PRO A 509 28.24 -7.88 52.60
N ASP A 510 29.02 -7.37 53.58
CA ASP A 510 30.11 -8.08 54.20
C ASP A 510 29.62 -9.36 54.89
N ALA A 511 30.20 -10.47 54.46
CA ALA A 511 30.16 -11.73 55.17
C ALA A 511 31.21 -11.65 56.30
N ASP A 512 30.77 -11.41 57.55
CA ASP A 512 31.43 -11.89 58.77
C ASP A 512 30.59 -11.40 59.97
N ALA A 513 29.87 -12.32 60.58
CA ALA A 513 29.35 -12.16 61.93
C ALA A 513 29.82 -13.29 62.81
N PRO A 514 30.51 -13.00 63.94
CA PRO A 514 30.80 -14.03 64.93
C PRO A 514 29.59 -14.21 65.86
N THR A 515 29.39 -15.47 66.17
CA THR A 515 28.53 -15.99 67.24
C THR A 515 28.98 -15.51 68.63
N ALA A 516 28.00 -15.05 69.42
CA ALA A 516 28.17 -14.99 70.88
C ALA A 516 26.88 -15.28 71.61
N SER A 517 26.90 -16.37 72.25
CA SER A 517 26.21 -16.95 73.40
C SER A 517 25.52 -16.06 74.42
N SER A 518 24.34 -16.57 74.83
CA SER A 518 23.71 -16.72 76.16
C SER A 518 24.06 -15.72 77.28
N GLN A 519 23.06 -15.15 77.93
CA GLN A 519 22.75 -15.37 79.38
C GLN A 519 21.53 -14.53 79.84
N LYS A 520 20.53 -15.21 80.31
CA LYS A 520 19.80 -15.17 81.59
C LYS A 520 19.71 -13.89 82.39
N GLY A 521 18.53 -13.64 82.91
CA GLY A 521 18.19 -13.09 84.23
C GLY A 521 17.42 -11.78 84.12
N GLY A 522 16.14 -11.68 84.45
CA GLY A 522 15.61 -11.83 85.78
C GLY A 522 15.26 -10.45 86.33
N LYS A 523 14.08 -10.13 86.32
CA LYS A 523 13.12 -9.64 87.27
C LYS A 523 11.96 -8.93 86.58
#